data_f25c345629ea961af0da5d23f334add8
#
_entry.id   f25c345629ea961af0da5d23f334add8
#
_cell.length_a   1.000
_cell.length_b   1.000
_cell.length_c   1.000
_cell.angle_alpha   90.00
_cell.angle_beta   90.00
_cell.angle_gamma   90.00
#
_symmetry.space_group_name_H-M   'P 1'
#
loop_
_entity.id
_entity.type
_entity.pdbx_description
1 polymer ?
#
loop_
_entity_poly.entity_id
_entity_poly.type
_entity_poly.pdbx_seq_one_letter_code
_entity_poly.pdbx_strand_id
1 'polypeptide(L)'
;MEERRGQGVRMRDIADVAGISRQAVYDHFGSRAKLLVATTHYVDEVRGVRERRRRFQAATSGVERLEAYVEFWGNYIPEVYGMARVLLAARETDEAAAAAWDDRMSAVRESCRITIEALHRDGMLAPEWTCDEAIDLMWTMLSIRNWEQLTIECGWSTSEYISRMQKLLKRALVRGF
;
A
#
# COMPACT_ATOMS: atom_id res chain seq x y z
N MET A 1 9.79 14.00 -7.08
CA MET A 1 9.99 12.59 -7.48
C MET A 1 9.12 12.19 -8.67
N GLU A 2 7.89 12.67 -8.77
CA GLU A 2 7.00 12.37 -9.92
C GLU A 2 7.45 12.97 -11.26
N GLU A 3 8.17 14.10 -11.26
CA GLU A 3 8.55 14.81 -12.48
C GLU A 3 9.75 14.21 -13.25
N ARG A 4 10.55 13.34 -12.64
CA ARG A 4 11.70 12.69 -13.29
C ARG A 4 11.46 11.18 -13.44
N ARG A 5 10.84 10.80 -14.55
CA ARG A 5 10.60 9.40 -14.91
C ARG A 5 11.89 8.58 -14.87
N GLY A 6 12.08 7.77 -13.82
CA GLY A 6 12.99 6.64 -13.81
C GLY A 6 14.46 6.88 -13.48
N GLN A 7 14.92 8.11 -13.25
CA GLN A 7 16.25 8.37 -12.70
C GLN A 7 16.15 8.58 -11.19
N GLY A 8 16.85 7.74 -10.42
CA GLY A 8 16.84 7.85 -8.97
C GLY A 8 17.26 9.26 -8.50
N VAL A 9 16.37 9.91 -7.75
CA VAL A 9 16.65 11.25 -7.18
C VAL A 9 17.82 11.16 -6.23
N ARG A 10 18.87 11.95 -6.49
CA ARG A 10 20.09 11.98 -5.66
C ARG A 10 19.88 12.89 -4.46
N MET A 11 20.58 12.61 -3.36
CA MET A 11 20.60 13.47 -2.16
C MET A 11 20.96 14.93 -2.49
N ARG A 12 21.82 15.16 -3.49
CA ARG A 12 22.19 16.49 -3.96
C ARG A 12 21.00 17.21 -4.60
N ASP A 13 20.25 16.52 -5.48
CA ASP A 13 19.10 17.12 -6.18
C ASP A 13 18.02 17.55 -5.16
N ILE A 14 17.86 16.78 -4.07
CA ILE A 14 16.94 17.10 -2.98
C ILE A 14 17.43 18.33 -2.21
N ALA A 15 18.73 18.37 -1.87
CA ALA A 15 19.34 19.49 -1.16
C ALA A 15 19.22 20.80 -1.97
N ASP A 16 19.49 20.73 -3.27
CA ASP A 16 19.39 21.88 -4.19
C ASP A 16 17.95 22.42 -4.25
N VAL A 17 16.94 21.54 -4.35
CA VAL A 17 15.53 21.95 -4.36
C VAL A 17 15.09 22.53 -3.00
N ALA A 18 15.58 21.94 -1.90
CA ALA A 18 15.26 22.39 -0.54
C ALA A 18 16.03 23.66 -0.13
N GLY A 19 17.02 24.12 -0.91
CA GLY A 19 17.83 25.29 -0.59
C GLY A 19 18.77 25.07 0.61
N ILE A 20 19.16 23.82 0.90
CA ILE A 20 20.04 23.43 2.02
C ILE A 20 21.27 22.66 1.53
N SER A 21 22.25 22.48 2.39
CA SER A 21 23.44 21.69 2.04
C SER A 21 23.12 20.20 2.00
N ARG A 22 23.85 19.45 1.15
CA ARG A 22 23.79 17.98 1.14
C ARG A 22 24.11 17.39 2.52
N GLN A 23 25.05 18.00 3.25
CA GLN A 23 25.41 17.58 4.61
C GLN A 23 24.20 17.71 5.56
N ALA A 24 23.48 18.83 5.52
CA ALA A 24 22.27 19.02 6.34
C ALA A 24 21.19 17.95 6.08
N VAL A 25 21.03 17.49 4.82
CA VAL A 25 20.12 16.37 4.50
C VAL A 25 20.61 15.08 5.17
N TYR A 26 21.91 14.78 5.11
CA TYR A 26 22.47 13.59 5.76
C TYR A 26 22.40 13.68 7.29
N ASP A 27 22.66 14.85 7.88
CA ASP A 27 22.58 15.05 9.32
C ASP A 27 21.15 14.82 9.84
N HIS A 28 20.15 15.19 9.03
CA HIS A 28 18.74 15.04 9.41
C HIS A 28 18.21 13.61 9.21
N PHE A 29 18.49 13.00 8.06
CA PHE A 29 17.92 11.69 7.69
C PHE A 29 18.87 10.52 7.91
N GLY A 30 20.16 10.76 8.03
CA GLY A 30 21.21 9.74 8.20
C GLY A 30 21.54 8.96 6.92
N SER A 31 20.53 8.59 6.11
CA SER A 31 20.74 7.87 4.86
C SER A 31 19.65 8.18 3.83
N ARG A 32 19.95 7.85 2.56
CA ARG A 32 18.98 7.96 1.46
C ARG A 32 17.78 7.02 1.67
N ALA A 33 18.00 5.82 2.21
CA ALA A 33 16.92 4.89 2.52
C ALA A 33 15.92 5.52 3.53
N LYS A 34 16.44 6.06 4.63
CA LYS A 34 15.61 6.72 5.65
C LYS A 34 14.86 7.94 5.09
N LEU A 35 15.49 8.72 4.20
CA LEU A 35 14.83 9.83 3.52
C LEU A 35 13.67 9.35 2.64
N LEU A 36 13.86 8.28 1.85
CA LEU A 36 12.80 7.74 1.00
C LEU A 36 11.64 7.17 1.84
N VAL A 37 11.93 6.44 2.91
CA VAL A 37 10.91 5.97 3.86
C VAL A 37 10.17 7.16 4.48
N ALA A 38 10.88 8.16 4.99
CA ALA A 38 10.28 9.36 5.55
C ALA A 38 9.40 10.11 4.53
N THR A 39 9.80 10.16 3.26
CA THR A 39 9.01 10.75 2.18
C THR A 39 7.70 9.99 1.96
N THR A 40 7.71 8.65 1.99
CA THR A 40 6.47 7.87 1.86
C THR A 40 5.52 8.13 3.04
N HIS A 41 6.03 8.19 4.25
CA HIS A 41 5.24 8.52 5.44
C HIS A 41 4.67 9.95 5.39
N TYR A 42 5.46 10.92 4.93
CA TYR A 42 4.99 12.29 4.74
C TYR A 42 3.85 12.39 3.71
N VAL A 43 3.96 11.65 2.60
CA VAL A 43 2.87 11.57 1.61
C VAL A 43 1.60 11.00 2.24
N ASP A 44 1.71 9.94 3.05
CA ASP A 44 0.59 9.36 3.79
C ASP A 44 -0.08 10.40 4.72
N GLU A 45 0.72 11.20 5.42
CA GLU A 45 0.22 12.24 6.32
C GLU A 45 -0.50 13.35 5.56
N VAL A 46 0.13 13.91 4.51
CA VAL A 46 -0.46 14.97 3.67
C VAL A 46 -1.75 14.50 2.98
N ARG A 47 -1.83 13.24 2.58
CA ARG A 47 -3.02 12.62 1.99
C ARG A 47 -4.08 12.23 3.01
N GLY A 48 -3.86 12.49 4.30
CA GLY A 48 -4.83 12.20 5.35
C GLY A 48 -5.15 10.71 5.51
N VAL A 49 -4.16 9.84 5.27
CA VAL A 49 -4.34 8.37 5.32
C VAL A 49 -4.90 7.91 6.66
N ARG A 50 -4.44 8.51 7.76
CA ARG A 50 -4.94 8.18 9.12
C ARG A 50 -6.45 8.39 9.23
N GLU A 51 -6.98 9.51 8.75
CA GLU A 51 -8.40 9.82 8.76
C GLU A 51 -9.20 8.88 7.86
N ARG A 52 -8.72 8.65 6.66
CA ARG A 52 -9.36 7.76 5.67
C ARG A 52 -9.40 6.30 6.11
N ARG A 53 -8.47 5.88 6.99
CA ARG A 53 -8.47 4.53 7.60
C ARG A 53 -9.43 4.40 8.79
N ARG A 54 -10.10 5.46 9.24
CA ARG A 54 -11.01 5.40 10.40
C ARG A 54 -12.08 4.34 10.23
N ARG A 55 -12.72 4.25 9.06
CA ARG A 55 -13.77 3.25 8.80
C ARG A 55 -13.23 1.83 8.94
N PHE A 56 -12.05 1.56 8.39
CA PHE A 56 -11.35 0.29 8.56
C PHE A 56 -11.02 0.00 10.04
N GLN A 57 -10.57 1.00 10.78
CA GLN A 57 -10.21 0.84 12.19
C GLN A 57 -11.44 0.68 13.09
N ALA A 58 -12.55 1.35 12.77
CA ALA A 58 -13.80 1.31 13.52
C ALA A 58 -14.70 0.10 13.18
N ALA A 59 -14.33 -0.70 12.17
CA ALA A 59 -15.12 -1.87 11.77
C ALA A 59 -15.29 -2.85 12.93
N THR A 60 -16.54 -3.27 13.15
CA THR A 60 -16.95 -4.11 14.28
C THR A 60 -16.91 -5.60 13.97
N SER A 61 -16.85 -5.97 12.68
CA SER A 61 -16.73 -7.35 12.22
C SER A 61 -15.59 -7.51 11.19
N GLY A 62 -15.11 -8.74 11.01
CA GLY A 62 -14.10 -9.07 10.02
C GLY A 62 -14.58 -8.81 8.59
N VAL A 63 -15.86 -9.07 8.30
CA VAL A 63 -16.44 -8.80 6.96
C VAL A 63 -16.49 -7.31 6.68
N GLU A 64 -17.00 -6.52 7.62
CA GLU A 64 -17.02 -5.05 7.50
C GLU A 64 -15.59 -4.49 7.34
N ARG A 65 -14.64 -5.04 8.08
CA ARG A 65 -13.22 -4.65 8.01
C ARG A 65 -12.62 -4.94 6.63
N LEU A 66 -12.92 -6.10 6.06
CA LEU A 66 -12.49 -6.46 4.70
C LEU A 66 -13.02 -5.46 3.67
N GLU A 67 -14.32 -5.17 3.71
CA GLU A 67 -14.95 -4.23 2.79
C GLU A 67 -14.36 -2.81 2.93
N ALA A 68 -14.20 -2.33 4.16
CA ALA A 68 -13.65 -1.02 4.44
C ALA A 68 -12.17 -0.90 4.03
N TYR A 69 -11.39 -1.98 4.17
CA TYR A 69 -10.00 -1.97 3.74
C TYR A 69 -9.86 -1.95 2.21
N VAL A 70 -10.65 -2.75 1.50
CA VAL A 70 -10.66 -2.74 0.03
C VAL A 70 -11.10 -1.38 -0.50
N GLU A 71 -12.11 -0.76 0.10
CA GLU A 71 -12.57 0.58 -0.25
C GLU A 71 -11.48 1.64 -0.03
N PHE A 72 -10.86 1.64 1.16
CA PHE A 72 -9.74 2.52 1.46
C PHE A 72 -8.61 2.35 0.46
N TRP A 73 -8.15 1.11 0.26
CA TRP A 73 -7.01 0.78 -0.58
C TRP A 73 -7.25 1.15 -2.06
N GLY A 74 -8.41 0.78 -2.60
CA GLY A 74 -8.78 1.08 -3.99
C GLY A 74 -8.85 2.57 -4.29
N ASN A 75 -9.26 3.40 -3.31
CA ASN A 75 -9.25 4.85 -3.44
C ASN A 75 -7.87 5.47 -3.22
N TYR A 76 -6.98 4.80 -2.47
CA TYR A 76 -5.65 5.32 -2.13
C TYR A 76 -4.59 5.03 -3.20
N ILE A 77 -4.61 3.83 -3.81
CA ILE A 77 -3.61 3.44 -4.83
C ILE A 77 -3.44 4.48 -5.93
N PRO A 78 -4.51 5.01 -6.58
CA PRO A 78 -4.36 5.99 -7.67
C PRO A 78 -3.50 7.20 -7.29
N GLU A 79 -3.59 7.62 -6.02
CA GLU A 79 -2.90 8.81 -5.53
C GLU A 79 -1.41 8.60 -5.29
N VAL A 80 -0.99 7.37 -5.01
CA VAL A 80 0.42 7.01 -4.70
C VAL A 80 1.07 6.20 -5.81
N TYR A 81 0.32 5.85 -6.84
CA TYR A 81 0.77 4.95 -7.90
C TYR A 81 2.05 5.42 -8.60
N GLY A 82 2.16 6.72 -8.90
CA GLY A 82 3.37 7.26 -9.53
C GLY A 82 4.62 7.03 -8.70
N MET A 83 4.55 7.25 -7.38
CA MET A 83 5.65 6.99 -6.45
C MET A 83 5.93 5.49 -6.31
N ALA A 84 4.88 4.69 -6.19
CA ALA A 84 4.99 3.23 -6.06
C ALA A 84 5.70 2.60 -7.27
N ARG A 85 5.39 3.06 -8.50
CA ARG A 85 6.10 2.62 -9.72
C ARG A 85 7.58 2.95 -9.70
N VAL A 86 7.94 4.15 -9.25
CA VAL A 86 9.36 4.56 -9.16
C VAL A 86 10.12 3.66 -8.18
N LEU A 87 9.55 3.40 -6.99
CA LEU A 87 10.17 2.51 -6.00
C LEU A 87 10.26 1.08 -6.53
N LEU A 88 9.20 0.57 -7.13
CA LEU A 88 9.16 -0.79 -7.69
C LEU A 88 10.18 -0.99 -8.81
N ALA A 89 10.35 -0.01 -9.69
CA ALA A 89 11.33 -0.08 -10.78
C ALA A 89 12.78 0.03 -10.29
N ALA A 90 13.02 0.79 -9.21
CA ALA A 90 14.36 1.04 -8.70
C ALA A 90 14.86 -0.01 -7.68
N ARG A 91 13.95 -0.79 -7.07
CA ARG A 91 14.27 -1.66 -5.91
C ARG A 91 15.33 -2.73 -6.20
N GLU A 92 15.48 -3.17 -7.45
CA GLU A 92 16.45 -4.21 -7.82
C GLU A 92 17.88 -3.69 -7.90
N THR A 93 18.04 -2.36 -8.09
CA THR A 93 19.33 -1.71 -8.28
C THR A 93 19.67 -0.66 -7.24
N ASP A 94 18.74 -0.38 -6.32
CA ASP A 94 18.83 0.69 -5.33
C ASP A 94 18.29 0.24 -3.97
N GLU A 95 19.18 -0.06 -3.04
CA GLU A 95 18.85 -0.51 -1.68
C GLU A 95 17.94 0.46 -0.93
N ALA A 96 18.08 1.76 -1.17
CA ALA A 96 17.20 2.75 -0.53
C ALA A 96 15.76 2.69 -1.07
N ALA A 97 15.61 2.44 -2.36
CA ALA A 97 14.30 2.23 -2.96
C ALA A 97 13.69 0.89 -2.52
N ALA A 98 14.51 -0.17 -2.41
CA ALA A 98 14.09 -1.45 -1.86
C ALA A 98 13.56 -1.29 -0.43
N ALA A 99 14.31 -0.64 0.46
CA ALA A 99 13.91 -0.40 1.85
C ALA A 99 12.59 0.38 1.96
N ALA A 100 12.39 1.42 1.14
CA ALA A 100 11.16 2.20 1.13
C ALA A 100 9.97 1.40 0.57
N TRP A 101 10.21 0.56 -0.43
CA TRP A 101 9.20 -0.36 -0.96
C TRP A 101 8.79 -1.40 0.08
N ASP A 102 9.75 -2.05 0.73
CA ASP A 102 9.50 -3.11 1.72
C ASP A 102 8.76 -2.57 2.95
N ASP A 103 9.10 -1.36 3.41
CA ASP A 103 8.34 -0.66 4.48
C ASP A 103 6.87 -0.49 4.10
N ARG A 104 6.59 -0.03 2.87
CA ARG A 104 5.20 0.14 2.40
C ARG A 104 4.46 -1.18 2.23
N MET A 105 5.10 -2.18 1.66
CA MET A 105 4.49 -3.51 1.46
C MET A 105 4.24 -4.22 2.79
N SER A 106 5.11 -4.04 3.77
CA SER A 106 4.90 -4.54 5.13
C SER A 106 3.66 -3.91 5.78
N ALA A 107 3.45 -2.60 5.62
CA ALA A 107 2.26 -1.92 6.14
C ALA A 107 0.95 -2.41 5.47
N VAL A 108 0.99 -2.71 4.17
CA VAL A 108 -0.14 -3.31 3.44
C VAL A 108 -0.42 -4.72 3.94
N ARG A 109 0.62 -5.58 4.06
CA ARG A 109 0.49 -6.94 4.57
C ARG A 109 -0.05 -6.98 6.00
N GLU A 110 0.40 -6.06 6.86
CA GLU A 110 -0.11 -5.91 8.23
C GLU A 110 -1.61 -5.58 8.24
N SER A 111 -2.09 -4.75 7.35
CA SER A 111 -3.52 -4.44 7.22
C SER A 111 -4.33 -5.67 6.76
N CYS A 112 -3.77 -6.50 5.86
CA CYS A 112 -4.36 -7.78 5.49
C CYS A 112 -4.42 -8.74 6.69
N ARG A 113 -3.32 -8.84 7.48
CA ARG A 113 -3.26 -9.67 8.69
C ARG A 113 -4.35 -9.29 9.68
N ILE A 114 -4.47 -8.02 10.03
CA ILE A 114 -5.51 -7.51 10.93
C ILE A 114 -6.92 -7.87 10.44
N THR A 115 -7.15 -7.82 9.13
CA THR A 115 -8.44 -8.15 8.52
C THR A 115 -8.74 -9.64 8.62
N ILE A 116 -7.79 -10.50 8.28
CA ILE A 116 -7.96 -11.96 8.31
C ILE A 116 -8.10 -12.48 9.74
N GLU A 117 -7.30 -11.95 10.67
CA GLU A 117 -7.45 -12.30 12.09
C GLU A 117 -8.83 -11.90 12.64
N ALA A 118 -9.41 -10.80 12.18
CA ALA A 118 -10.78 -10.42 12.54
C ALA A 118 -11.81 -11.42 11.97
N LEU A 119 -11.68 -11.82 10.70
CA LEU A 119 -12.53 -12.86 10.10
C LEU A 119 -12.43 -14.19 10.86
N HIS A 120 -11.20 -14.59 11.21
CA HIS A 120 -10.98 -15.83 11.97
C HIS A 120 -11.60 -15.78 13.37
N ARG A 121 -11.34 -14.71 14.12
CA ARG A 121 -11.92 -14.47 15.46
C ARG A 121 -13.44 -14.50 15.46
N ASP A 122 -14.06 -13.94 14.42
CA ASP A 122 -15.52 -13.87 14.26
C ASP A 122 -16.12 -15.21 13.74
N GLY A 123 -15.28 -16.24 13.48
CA GLY A 123 -15.69 -17.53 12.90
C GLY A 123 -16.15 -17.44 11.43
N MET A 124 -15.80 -16.34 10.75
CA MET A 124 -16.23 -16.05 9.40
C MET A 124 -15.16 -16.34 8.34
N LEU A 125 -13.94 -16.72 8.72
CA LEU A 125 -12.94 -17.19 7.75
C LEU A 125 -13.41 -18.51 7.13
N ALA A 126 -13.36 -18.61 5.80
CA ALA A 126 -13.71 -19.83 5.09
C ALA A 126 -12.78 -20.99 5.48
N PRO A 127 -13.33 -22.19 5.78
CA PRO A 127 -12.60 -23.26 6.44
C PRO A 127 -11.46 -23.90 5.62
N GLU A 128 -11.43 -23.65 4.32
CA GLU A 128 -10.38 -24.08 3.39
C GLU A 128 -9.07 -23.30 3.54
N TRP A 129 -9.06 -22.20 4.29
CA TRP A 129 -7.90 -21.33 4.46
C TRP A 129 -7.37 -21.34 5.88
N THR A 130 -6.06 -21.52 6.03
CA THR A 130 -5.33 -21.04 7.22
C THR A 130 -5.24 -19.53 7.20
N CYS A 131 -5.02 -18.89 8.38
CA CYS A 131 -4.83 -17.43 8.43
C CYS A 131 -3.68 -16.98 7.52
N ASP A 132 -2.55 -17.68 7.51
CA ASP A 132 -1.39 -17.30 6.71
C ASP A 132 -1.67 -17.36 5.21
N GLU A 133 -2.31 -18.41 4.72
CA GLU A 133 -2.70 -18.54 3.31
C GLU A 133 -3.71 -17.47 2.90
N ALA A 134 -4.67 -17.15 3.77
CA ALA A 134 -5.65 -16.10 3.53
C ALA A 134 -5.00 -14.70 3.47
N ILE A 135 -4.00 -14.44 4.33
CA ILE A 135 -3.21 -13.20 4.31
C ILE A 135 -2.45 -13.09 2.99
N ASP A 136 -1.77 -14.16 2.58
CA ASP A 136 -1.01 -14.20 1.32
C ASP A 136 -1.91 -13.96 0.11
N LEU A 137 -3.07 -14.60 0.07
CA LEU A 137 -4.05 -14.41 -0.99
C LEU A 137 -4.55 -12.96 -1.03
N MET A 138 -5.01 -12.43 0.11
CA MET A 138 -5.54 -11.06 0.19
C MET A 138 -4.48 -10.03 -0.21
N TRP A 139 -3.26 -10.17 0.30
CA TRP A 139 -2.14 -9.29 -0.02
C TRP A 139 -1.77 -9.32 -1.51
N THR A 140 -1.75 -10.52 -2.11
CA THR A 140 -1.49 -10.70 -3.55
C THR A 140 -2.60 -10.07 -4.40
N MET A 141 -3.87 -10.32 -4.07
CA MET A 141 -5.01 -9.77 -4.80
C MET A 141 -5.07 -8.25 -4.76
N LEU A 142 -4.67 -7.64 -3.63
CA LEU A 142 -4.61 -6.18 -3.45
C LEU A 142 -3.26 -5.58 -3.86
N SER A 143 -2.40 -6.31 -4.58
CA SER A 143 -1.12 -5.78 -5.03
C SER A 143 -1.30 -4.61 -6.02
N ILE A 144 -0.33 -3.70 -6.01
CA ILE A 144 -0.27 -2.59 -6.97
C ILE A 144 -0.24 -3.09 -8.42
N ARG A 145 0.41 -4.24 -8.67
CA ARG A 145 0.47 -4.86 -10.01
C ARG A 145 -0.90 -5.32 -10.49
N ASN A 146 -1.67 -6.00 -9.65
CA ASN A 146 -3.03 -6.41 -9.98
C ASN A 146 -3.95 -5.19 -10.19
N TRP A 147 -3.79 -4.16 -9.36
CA TRP A 147 -4.52 -2.92 -9.55
C TRP A 147 -4.17 -2.26 -10.89
N GLU A 148 -2.89 -2.13 -11.22
CA GLU A 148 -2.40 -1.59 -12.50
C GLU A 148 -3.02 -2.34 -13.69
N GLN A 149 -2.94 -3.67 -13.67
CA GLN A 149 -3.48 -4.50 -14.73
C GLN A 149 -4.99 -4.32 -14.89
N LEU A 150 -5.74 -4.36 -13.80
CA LEU A 150 -7.20 -4.25 -13.86
C LEU A 150 -7.67 -2.84 -14.24
N THR A 151 -7.04 -1.79 -13.72
CA THR A 151 -7.54 -0.43 -13.95
C THR A 151 -6.91 0.25 -15.16
N ILE A 152 -5.61 0.04 -15.41
CA ILE A 152 -4.91 0.71 -16.52
C ILE A 152 -4.97 -0.11 -17.81
N GLU A 153 -4.73 -1.43 -17.74
CA GLU A 153 -4.72 -2.27 -18.95
C GLU A 153 -6.14 -2.75 -19.32
N CYS A 154 -6.93 -3.20 -18.32
CA CYS A 154 -8.30 -3.67 -18.55
C CYS A 154 -9.37 -2.56 -18.48
N GLY A 155 -9.00 -1.34 -18.09
CA GLY A 155 -9.88 -0.16 -18.13
C GLY A 155 -10.96 -0.12 -17.05
N TRP A 156 -10.81 -0.84 -15.93
CA TRP A 156 -11.77 -0.74 -14.83
C TRP A 156 -11.70 0.63 -14.15
N SER A 157 -12.83 1.22 -13.89
CA SER A 157 -12.91 2.38 -13.01
C SER A 157 -12.55 2.01 -11.57
N THR A 158 -12.16 3.01 -10.77
CA THR A 158 -11.88 2.81 -9.33
C THR A 158 -13.07 2.17 -8.61
N SER A 159 -14.29 2.58 -8.91
CA SER A 159 -15.50 2.02 -8.30
C SER A 159 -15.75 0.57 -8.70
N GLU A 160 -15.50 0.21 -9.96
CA GLU A 160 -15.57 -1.18 -10.42
C GLU A 160 -14.51 -2.04 -9.76
N TYR A 161 -13.26 -1.56 -9.70
CA TYR A 161 -12.19 -2.26 -8.98
C TYR A 161 -12.61 -2.56 -7.53
N ILE A 162 -13.04 -1.56 -6.77
CA ILE A 162 -13.45 -1.72 -5.37
C ILE A 162 -14.58 -2.74 -5.25
N SER A 163 -15.67 -2.56 -6.00
CA SER A 163 -16.85 -3.44 -5.92
C SER A 163 -16.53 -4.89 -6.28
N ARG A 164 -15.75 -5.09 -7.36
CA ARG A 164 -15.39 -6.44 -7.84
C ARG A 164 -14.39 -7.11 -6.90
N MET A 165 -13.42 -6.38 -6.34
CA MET A 165 -12.45 -6.92 -5.38
C MET A 165 -13.11 -7.27 -4.04
N GLN A 166 -14.04 -6.45 -3.54
CA GLN A 166 -14.85 -6.79 -2.36
C GLN A 166 -15.62 -8.09 -2.58
N LYS A 167 -16.30 -8.22 -3.72
CA LYS A 167 -17.06 -9.42 -4.06
C LYS A 167 -16.16 -10.65 -4.19
N LEU A 168 -15.02 -10.51 -4.87
CA LEU A 168 -14.05 -11.60 -5.07
C LEU A 168 -13.49 -12.09 -3.73
N LEU A 169 -12.98 -11.17 -2.91
CA LEU A 169 -12.38 -11.52 -1.62
C LEU A 169 -13.40 -12.06 -0.63
N LYS A 170 -14.63 -11.55 -0.62
CA LYS A 170 -15.70 -12.15 0.20
C LYS A 170 -16.02 -13.57 -0.22
N ARG A 171 -16.14 -13.84 -1.51
CA ARG A 171 -16.39 -15.19 -2.02
C ARG A 171 -15.26 -16.17 -1.74
N ALA A 172 -14.02 -15.68 -1.77
CA ALA A 172 -12.85 -16.52 -1.52
C ALA A 172 -12.58 -16.75 -0.04
N LEU A 173 -12.82 -15.75 0.82
CA LEU A 173 -12.31 -15.74 2.19
C LEU A 173 -13.39 -15.82 3.28
N VAL A 174 -14.67 -15.56 2.92
CA VAL A 174 -15.75 -15.50 3.92
C VAL A 174 -16.64 -16.73 3.84
N ARG A 175 -16.81 -17.41 4.97
CA ARG A 175 -17.69 -18.57 5.10
C ARG A 175 -19.13 -18.25 4.70
N GLY A 176 -19.67 -19.05 3.77
CA GLY A 176 -21.10 -18.96 3.39
C GLY A 176 -21.44 -17.77 2.50
N PHE A 177 -20.45 -17.19 1.83
CA PHE A 177 -20.65 -16.07 0.92
C PHE A 177 -20.71 -16.49 -0.55
#